data_2a30dc40d9eab30dfbf0822918c772f0
#
_entry.id   2a30dc40d9eab30dfbf0822918c772f0
#
_cell.length_a   1.000
_cell.length_b   1.000
_cell.length_c   1.000
_cell.angle_alpha   90.00
_cell.angle_beta   90.00
_cell.angle_gamma   90.00
#
_symmetry.space_group_name_H-M   'P 1'
#
loop_
_entity.id
_entity.type
_entity.pdbx_description
1 polymer ?
#
loop_
_entity_poly.entity_id
_entity_poly.type
_entity_poly.pdbx_seq_one_letter_code
_entity_poly.pdbx_strand_id
1 'polypeptide(L)'
;MARIYVSHSARDHDATRSLVAFLEGLGWSVWWDKSPQSGYAPSDVRAAELANAELVIVIWSKWSITAPYVLSDAIAARDANKLMQVINSNEPPKQIPIRDRDEPVLDALDLLQISLAVSSFMRRGWRERDRASP
;
A
#
# COMPACT_ATOMS: atom_id res chain seq x y z
N MET A 1 13.58 -5.61 7.45
CA MET A 1 12.48 -5.65 6.49
C MET A 1 11.57 -4.44 6.67
N ALA A 2 10.97 -3.96 5.60
CA ALA A 2 10.11 -2.79 5.67
C ALA A 2 8.79 -3.11 6.36
N ARG A 3 8.27 -2.16 7.12
CA ARG A 3 6.98 -2.29 7.81
C ARG A 3 5.79 -2.00 6.88
N ILE A 4 6.00 -1.17 5.86
CA ILE A 4 4.97 -0.77 4.89
C ILE A 4 5.40 -1.21 3.50
N TYR A 5 4.47 -1.84 2.79
CA TYR A 5 4.63 -2.21 1.38
C TYR A 5 3.68 -1.34 0.56
N VAL A 6 4.18 -0.72 -0.51
CA VAL A 6 3.35 0.08 -1.42
C VAL A 6 3.29 -0.62 -2.78
N SER A 7 2.08 -0.97 -3.21
CA SER A 7 1.81 -1.60 -4.50
C SER A 7 1.26 -0.54 -5.47
N HIS A 8 1.85 -0.47 -6.66
CA HIS A 8 1.51 0.56 -7.64
C HIS A 8 1.78 0.08 -9.07
N SER A 9 1.13 0.73 -10.04
CA SER A 9 1.48 0.57 -11.45
C SER A 9 2.73 1.41 -11.76
N ALA A 10 3.51 0.95 -12.74
CA ALA A 10 4.68 1.71 -13.24
C ALA A 10 4.32 3.15 -13.63
N ARG A 11 3.10 3.36 -14.12
CA ARG A 11 2.64 4.68 -14.55
C ARG A 11 2.29 5.60 -13.39
N ASP A 12 2.16 5.07 -12.18
CA ASP A 12 1.92 5.84 -10.96
C ASP A 12 3.20 6.15 -10.19
N HIS A 13 4.35 6.02 -10.84
CA HIS A 13 5.64 6.13 -10.18
C HIS A 13 5.84 7.45 -9.44
N ASP A 14 5.48 8.58 -10.06
CA ASP A 14 5.67 9.90 -9.45
C ASP A 14 4.81 10.09 -8.21
N ALA A 15 3.54 9.71 -8.25
CA ALA A 15 2.66 9.76 -7.09
C ALA A 15 3.15 8.84 -5.98
N THR A 16 3.63 7.65 -6.35
CA THR A 16 4.18 6.68 -5.41
C THR A 16 5.43 7.21 -4.74
N ARG A 17 6.34 7.79 -5.51
CA ARG A 17 7.58 8.38 -4.95
C ARG A 17 7.27 9.45 -3.91
N SER A 18 6.33 10.34 -4.20
CA SER A 18 5.93 11.41 -3.27
C SER A 18 5.35 10.84 -1.98
N LEU A 19 4.47 9.85 -2.08
CA LEU A 19 3.89 9.18 -0.92
C LEU A 19 4.96 8.47 -0.08
N VAL A 20 5.84 7.72 -0.72
CA VAL A 20 6.90 6.98 -0.04
C VAL A 20 7.86 7.94 0.67
N ALA A 21 8.29 9.01 -0.02
CA ALA A 21 9.20 10.00 0.58
C ALA A 21 8.57 10.64 1.83
N PHE A 22 7.28 10.93 1.76
CA PHE A 22 6.54 11.49 2.90
C PHE A 22 6.50 10.51 4.08
N LEU A 23 6.18 9.26 3.83
CA LEU A 23 6.11 8.23 4.89
C LEU A 23 7.50 7.98 5.50
N GLU A 24 8.54 7.92 4.68
CA GLU A 24 9.90 7.74 5.16
C GLU A 24 10.36 8.95 5.98
N GLY A 25 9.95 10.16 5.58
CA GLY A 25 10.22 11.38 6.35
C GLY A 25 9.58 11.39 7.73
N LEU A 26 8.49 10.62 7.91
CA LEU A 26 7.85 10.43 9.21
C LEU A 26 8.48 9.30 10.03
N GLY A 27 9.48 8.61 9.49
CA GLY A 27 10.18 7.54 10.19
C GLY A 27 9.70 6.12 9.85
N TRP A 28 8.75 5.96 8.94
CA TRP A 28 8.30 4.64 8.53
C TRP A 28 9.28 4.00 7.53
N SER A 29 9.54 2.71 7.65
CA SER A 29 10.28 1.96 6.65
C SER A 29 9.32 1.47 5.58
N VAL A 30 9.63 1.75 4.31
CA VAL A 30 8.74 1.48 3.18
C VAL A 30 9.46 0.69 2.11
N TRP A 31 8.85 -0.37 1.61
CA TRP A 31 9.30 -1.08 0.42
C TRP A 31 8.34 -0.83 -0.74
N TRP A 32 8.89 -0.53 -1.91
CA TRP A 32 8.17 -0.39 -3.17
C TRP A 32 9.11 -0.70 -4.32
N ASP A 33 8.56 -1.12 -5.47
CA ASP A 33 9.38 -1.43 -6.62
C ASP A 33 9.84 -0.15 -7.30
N LYS A 34 11.11 0.18 -7.13
CA LYS A 34 11.70 1.44 -7.63
C LYS A 34 12.06 1.39 -9.11
N SER A 35 12.02 0.21 -9.74
CA SER A 35 12.52 0.01 -11.11
C SER A 35 11.46 -0.57 -12.04
N PRO A 36 10.25 0.03 -12.10
CA PRO A 36 9.19 -0.56 -12.91
C PRO A 36 9.44 -0.53 -14.42
N GLN A 37 10.39 0.30 -14.90
CA GLN A 37 10.70 0.41 -16.32
C GLN A 37 11.71 -0.63 -16.80
N SER A 38 12.54 -1.15 -15.92
CA SER A 38 13.56 -2.17 -16.25
C SER A 38 13.14 -3.57 -15.89
N GLY A 39 11.86 -3.75 -15.58
CA GLY A 39 11.28 -4.98 -15.06
C GLY A 39 11.02 -4.85 -13.58
N TYR A 40 10.06 -5.63 -13.10
CA TYR A 40 9.72 -5.64 -11.69
C TYR A 40 10.79 -6.38 -10.88
N ALA A 41 10.86 -6.07 -9.59
CA ALA A 41 11.65 -6.87 -8.66
C ALA A 41 11.28 -8.34 -8.79
N PRO A 42 12.23 -9.27 -8.57
CA PRO A 42 11.92 -10.70 -8.64
C PRO A 42 10.71 -11.07 -7.77
N SER A 43 9.90 -11.99 -8.24
CA SER A 43 8.64 -12.35 -7.58
C SER A 43 8.84 -12.87 -6.16
N ASP A 44 9.96 -13.54 -5.89
CA ASP A 44 10.28 -14.01 -4.55
C ASP A 44 10.60 -12.87 -3.59
N VAL A 45 11.27 -11.81 -4.06
CA VAL A 45 11.53 -10.60 -3.27
C VAL A 45 10.21 -9.90 -2.94
N ARG A 46 9.35 -9.72 -3.94
CA ARG A 46 8.05 -9.07 -3.75
C ARG A 46 7.18 -9.84 -2.77
N ALA A 47 7.12 -11.16 -2.92
CA ALA A 47 6.33 -12.02 -2.04
C ALA A 47 6.83 -11.94 -0.59
N ALA A 48 8.14 -11.94 -0.39
CA ALA A 48 8.72 -11.83 0.95
C ALA A 48 8.41 -10.48 1.60
N GLU A 49 8.57 -9.39 0.85
CA GLU A 49 8.27 -8.04 1.37
C GLU A 49 6.79 -7.88 1.68
N LEU A 50 5.92 -8.41 0.84
CA LEU A 50 4.48 -8.38 1.06
C LEU A 50 4.09 -9.17 2.32
N ALA A 51 4.66 -10.37 2.47
CA ALA A 51 4.36 -11.22 3.62
C ALA A 51 4.82 -10.62 4.95
N ASN A 52 5.95 -9.91 4.93
CA ASN A 52 6.55 -9.34 6.14
C ASN A 52 6.04 -7.95 6.50
N ALA A 53 5.39 -7.26 5.58
CA ALA A 53 4.85 -5.92 5.85
C ALA A 53 3.71 -6.00 6.87
N GLU A 54 3.62 -5.00 7.73
CA GLU A 54 2.50 -4.85 8.66
C GLU A 54 1.32 -4.14 8.02
N LEU A 55 1.59 -3.33 6.99
CA LEU A 55 0.60 -2.58 6.25
C LEU A 55 0.95 -2.60 4.76
N VAL A 56 -0.05 -2.82 3.93
CA VAL A 56 0.08 -2.74 2.47
C VAL A 56 -0.80 -1.61 1.97
N ILE A 57 -0.19 -0.61 1.34
CA ILE A 57 -0.91 0.49 0.69
C ILE A 57 -0.96 0.19 -0.81
N VAL A 58 -2.16 0.13 -1.35
CA VAL A 58 -2.39 -0.09 -2.78
C VAL A 58 -2.88 1.20 -3.42
N ILE A 59 -2.18 1.65 -4.47
CA ILE A 59 -2.54 2.87 -5.19
C ILE A 59 -3.37 2.48 -6.42
N TRP A 60 -4.63 2.88 -6.42
CA TRP A 60 -5.54 2.68 -7.54
C TRP A 60 -5.52 3.86 -8.49
N SER A 61 -5.39 3.57 -9.76
CA SER A 61 -5.45 4.53 -10.87
C SER A 61 -6.12 3.85 -12.06
N LYS A 62 -6.33 4.61 -13.13
CA LYS A 62 -6.85 4.02 -14.38
C LYS A 62 -5.94 2.91 -14.95
N TRP A 63 -4.66 2.88 -14.55
CA TRP A 63 -3.72 1.84 -15.00
C TRP A 63 -3.65 0.67 -14.04
N SER A 64 -3.60 0.92 -12.74
CA SER A 64 -3.38 -0.14 -11.76
C SER A 64 -4.58 -1.07 -11.59
N ILE A 65 -5.78 -0.60 -11.87
CA ILE A 65 -7.00 -1.42 -11.75
C ILE A 65 -7.01 -2.63 -12.70
N THR A 66 -6.17 -2.62 -13.74
CA THR A 66 -6.02 -3.76 -14.67
C THR A 66 -4.65 -4.42 -14.56
N ALA A 67 -3.82 -4.02 -13.63
CA ALA A 67 -2.50 -4.62 -13.44
C ALA A 67 -2.61 -5.87 -12.55
N PRO A 68 -2.34 -7.08 -13.11
CA PRO A 68 -2.56 -8.32 -12.35
C PRO A 68 -1.79 -8.40 -11.04
N TYR A 69 -0.56 -7.90 -11.00
CA TYR A 69 0.27 -7.95 -9.80
C TYR A 69 -0.25 -7.01 -8.70
N VAL A 70 -0.83 -5.86 -9.06
CA VAL A 70 -1.44 -4.94 -8.08
C VAL A 70 -2.71 -5.57 -7.49
N LEU A 71 -3.54 -6.17 -8.34
CA LEU A 71 -4.73 -6.88 -7.88
C LEU A 71 -4.36 -8.04 -6.96
N SER A 72 -3.34 -8.81 -7.31
CA SER A 72 -2.86 -9.93 -6.50
C SER A 72 -2.35 -9.45 -5.13
N ASP A 73 -1.58 -8.37 -5.10
CA ASP A 73 -1.09 -7.77 -3.86
C ASP A 73 -2.26 -7.31 -2.97
N ALA A 74 -3.25 -6.67 -3.57
CA ALA A 74 -4.42 -6.16 -2.84
C ALA A 74 -5.24 -7.28 -2.22
N ILE A 75 -5.46 -8.37 -2.95
CA ILE A 75 -6.20 -9.54 -2.44
C ILE A 75 -5.45 -10.17 -1.27
N ALA A 76 -4.13 -10.37 -1.42
CA ALA A 76 -3.31 -10.94 -0.35
C ALA A 76 -3.34 -10.07 0.91
N ALA A 77 -3.25 -8.75 0.73
CA ALA A 77 -3.28 -7.80 1.84
C ALA A 77 -4.65 -7.78 2.54
N ARG A 78 -5.73 -7.83 1.77
CA ARG A 78 -7.10 -7.90 2.31
C ARG A 78 -7.27 -9.17 3.15
N ASP A 79 -6.85 -10.30 2.62
CA ASP A 79 -7.01 -11.59 3.30
C ASP A 79 -6.18 -11.65 4.59
N ALA A 80 -5.10 -10.87 4.66
CA ALA A 80 -4.26 -10.77 5.86
C ALA A 80 -4.67 -9.59 6.78
N ASN A 81 -5.77 -8.89 6.49
CA ASN A 81 -6.28 -7.75 7.27
C ASN A 81 -5.27 -6.61 7.41
N LYS A 82 -4.52 -6.33 6.34
CA LYS A 82 -3.52 -5.27 6.34
C LYS A 82 -3.57 -4.38 5.10
N LEU A 83 -4.73 -4.30 4.44
CA LEU A 83 -4.92 -3.52 3.23
C LEU A 83 -5.35 -2.09 3.55
N MET A 84 -4.66 -1.12 2.94
CA MET A 84 -5.10 0.27 2.87
C MET A 84 -5.14 0.68 1.41
N GLN A 85 -6.29 1.17 0.95
CA GLN A 85 -6.49 1.57 -0.45
C GLN A 85 -6.49 3.07 -0.58
N VAL A 86 -5.75 3.56 -1.57
CA VAL A 86 -5.72 4.99 -1.91
C VAL A 86 -5.91 5.17 -3.41
N ILE A 87 -6.39 6.33 -3.82
CA ILE A 87 -6.63 6.67 -5.23
C ILE A 87 -5.63 7.74 -5.67
N ASN A 88 -5.01 7.54 -6.83
CA ASN A 88 -4.28 8.61 -7.49
C ASN A 88 -5.31 9.53 -8.17
N SER A 89 -5.65 10.64 -7.52
CA SER A 89 -6.69 11.54 -8.00
C SER A 89 -6.33 12.31 -9.28
N ASN A 90 -5.05 12.33 -9.67
CA ASN A 90 -4.64 12.88 -10.97
C ASN A 90 -4.98 11.94 -12.11
N GLU A 91 -5.08 10.63 -11.84
CA GLU A 91 -5.39 9.61 -12.83
C GLU A 91 -6.38 8.61 -12.22
N PRO A 92 -7.61 9.07 -11.91
CA PRO A 92 -8.51 8.28 -11.10
C PRO A 92 -9.00 7.01 -11.80
N PRO A 93 -9.21 5.93 -11.07
CA PRO A 93 -9.82 4.73 -11.61
C PRO A 93 -11.32 4.94 -11.83
N LYS A 94 -11.92 4.16 -12.73
CA LYS A 94 -13.36 4.18 -12.93
C LYS A 94 -14.10 3.61 -11.73
N GLN A 95 -13.53 2.61 -11.08
CA GLN A 95 -14.07 2.01 -9.86
C GLN A 95 -12.94 1.31 -9.11
N ILE A 96 -13.15 1.10 -7.81
CA ILE A 96 -12.21 0.35 -6.97
C ILE A 96 -12.47 -1.15 -7.18
N PRO A 97 -11.45 -1.94 -7.58
CA PRO A 97 -11.63 -3.36 -7.88
C PRO A 97 -11.98 -4.21 -6.65
N ILE A 98 -11.50 -3.81 -5.47
CA ILE A 98 -11.68 -4.57 -4.23
C ILE A 98 -12.35 -3.65 -3.22
N ARG A 99 -13.45 -4.12 -2.62
CA ARG A 99 -14.08 -3.42 -1.51
C ARG A 99 -13.68 -4.08 -0.21
N ASP A 100 -13.09 -3.28 0.66
CA ASP A 100 -12.88 -3.63 2.05
C ASP A 100 -13.89 -2.80 2.86
N ARG A 101 -14.70 -3.50 3.66
CA ARG A 101 -15.98 -2.96 4.17
C ARG A 101 -15.85 -1.74 5.08
N ASP A 102 -14.76 -1.63 5.82
CA ASP A 102 -14.71 -0.71 6.96
C ASP A 102 -13.65 0.37 6.82
N GLU A 103 -12.87 0.38 5.74
CA GLU A 103 -11.81 1.36 5.57
C GLU A 103 -12.17 2.34 4.45
N PRO A 104 -12.06 3.65 4.72
CA PRO A 104 -12.28 4.64 3.66
C PRO A 104 -11.15 4.56 2.63
N VAL A 105 -11.48 4.83 1.38
CA VAL A 105 -10.47 4.97 0.32
C VAL A 105 -10.01 6.42 0.32
N LEU A 106 -8.72 6.62 0.54
CA LEU A 106 -8.13 7.95 0.65
C LEU A 106 -7.51 8.40 -0.67
N ASP A 107 -7.27 9.71 -0.79
CA ASP A 107 -6.54 10.26 -1.93
C ASP A 107 -5.04 10.10 -1.67
N ALA A 108 -4.32 9.52 -2.64
CA ALA A 108 -2.86 9.35 -2.56
C ALA A 108 -2.13 10.69 -2.43
N LEU A 109 -2.76 11.80 -2.86
CA LEU A 109 -2.19 13.12 -2.80
C LEU A 109 -2.51 13.85 -1.48
N ASP A 110 -3.44 13.31 -0.69
CA ASP A 110 -3.76 13.86 0.64
C ASP A 110 -2.88 13.21 1.70
N LEU A 111 -1.65 13.69 1.76
CA LEU A 111 -0.61 13.08 2.62
C LEU A 111 -0.94 13.19 4.10
N LEU A 112 -1.62 14.25 4.52
CA LEU A 112 -2.02 14.42 5.92
C LEU A 112 -3.00 13.32 6.34
N GLN A 113 -4.04 13.08 5.56
CA GLN A 113 -5.02 12.03 5.85
C GLN A 113 -4.37 10.64 5.85
N ILE A 114 -3.46 10.40 4.91
CA ILE A 114 -2.74 9.13 4.85
C ILE A 114 -1.88 8.96 6.11
N SER A 115 -1.18 10.00 6.56
CA SER A 115 -0.35 9.90 7.76
C SER A 115 -1.18 9.54 8.99
N LEU A 116 -2.37 10.14 9.13
CA LEU A 116 -3.28 9.84 10.23
C LEU A 116 -3.79 8.40 10.16
N ALA A 117 -4.16 7.94 8.96
CA ALA A 117 -4.64 6.59 8.74
C ALA A 117 -3.56 5.54 9.01
N VAL A 118 -2.33 5.78 8.57
CA VAL A 118 -1.19 4.88 8.82
C VAL A 118 -0.92 4.77 10.31
N SER A 119 -0.85 5.90 11.01
CA SER A 119 -0.61 5.90 12.47
C SER A 119 -1.71 5.16 13.21
N SER A 120 -2.96 5.37 12.84
CA SER A 120 -4.10 4.69 13.44
C SER A 120 -4.05 3.19 13.21
N PHE A 121 -3.75 2.77 11.98
CA PHE A 121 -3.62 1.36 11.63
C PHE A 121 -2.52 0.67 12.43
N MET A 122 -1.35 1.29 12.51
CA MET A 122 -0.20 0.72 13.21
C MET A 122 -0.46 0.58 14.71
N ARG A 123 -1.18 1.52 15.33
CA ARG A 123 -1.57 1.43 16.74
C ARG A 123 -2.54 0.28 16.99
N ARG A 124 -3.52 0.08 16.10
CA ARG A 124 -4.47 -1.04 16.22
C ARG A 124 -3.77 -2.38 16.09
N GLY A 125 -2.88 -2.52 15.11
CA GLY A 125 -2.10 -3.74 14.91
C GLY A 125 -1.25 -4.09 16.12
N TRP A 126 -0.63 -3.08 16.76
CA TRP A 126 0.13 -3.28 17.99
C TRP A 126 -0.77 -3.79 19.13
N ARG A 127 -1.95 -3.20 19.32
CA ARG A 127 -2.89 -3.63 20.35
C ARG A 127 -3.37 -5.05 20.16
N GLU A 128 -3.65 -5.45 18.93
CA GLU A 128 -4.06 -6.82 18.63
C GLU A 128 -2.95 -7.82 18.93
N ARG A 129 -1.68 -7.49 18.61
CA ARG A 129 -0.53 -8.33 18.92
C ARG A 129 -0.31 -8.43 20.44
N ASP A 130 -0.47 -7.34 21.15
CA ASP A 130 -0.32 -7.30 22.61
C ASP A 130 -1.38 -8.17 23.28
N ARG A 131 -2.62 -8.14 22.80
CA ARG A 131 -3.69 -9.01 23.30
C ARG A 131 -3.45 -10.48 23.02
N ALA A 132 -2.77 -10.82 21.94
CA ALA A 132 -2.46 -12.19 21.57
C ALA A 132 -1.30 -12.77 22.38
N SER A 133 -0.53 -11.93 23.07
CA SER A 133 0.57 -12.37 23.93
C SER A 133 0.01 -12.92 25.25
N PRO A 134 0.42 -14.12 25.66
CA PRO A 134 0.00 -14.69 26.94
C PRO A 134 0.59 -13.93 28.13
#